data_b7b893826da48528a8d2d1cbf7a0907d
#
_entry.id   b7b893826da48528a8d2d1cbf7a0907d
#
_cell.length_a   1.000
_cell.length_b   1.000
_cell.length_c   1.000
_cell.angle_alpha   90.00
_cell.angle_beta   90.00
_cell.angle_gamma   90.00
#
_symmetry.space_group_name_H-M   'P 1'
#
loop_
_entity.id
_entity.type
_entity.pdbx_description
1 polymer ?
#
loop_
_entity_poly.entity_id
_entity_poly.type
_entity_poly.pdbx_seq_one_letter_code
_entity_poly.pdbx_strand_id
1 'polypeptide(L)'
;TMSYSQIADVLTDQGGYAMSGRAPDTLAYNARSAPSYANFGDFTWAEYSADGLPDVRREYETYYQTHNLKYMVYQEGVYVGYRYYETRYEDYVLGGSSVSGSVGSSDGGEWDYSEEVAFPFGYGLSYATFEYSDAEFSDDEYDVTVSVTVTNTSDAYSGKEVVQVYMQRPYTEYDKRHNIEKPAIELVGFAKTALLAPGASETVTLTIDKEQMRTYDAYGEGTYILERGDYYFAVGNNAHDALNSVILAKDPGVDKSRMYNFPSDGEGDAGYAHKVVVSEND
;
A
#
# COMPACT_ATOMS: atom_id res chain seq x y z
N THR A 1 -0.42 -17.70 -12.63
CA THR A 1 -1.73 -18.31 -13.04
C THR A 1 -2.00 -19.52 -12.18
N MET A 2 -3.13 -19.55 -11.47
CA MET A 2 -3.58 -20.69 -10.67
C MET A 2 -4.32 -21.70 -11.57
N SER A 3 -4.14 -23.00 -11.31
CA SER A 3 -4.96 -24.04 -11.95
C SER A 3 -6.38 -24.05 -11.37
N TYR A 4 -7.33 -24.67 -12.08
CA TYR A 4 -8.71 -24.81 -11.57
C TYR A 4 -8.77 -25.58 -10.24
N SER A 5 -7.90 -26.58 -10.03
CA SER A 5 -7.81 -27.28 -8.75
C SER A 5 -7.32 -26.35 -7.62
N GLN A 6 -6.29 -25.55 -7.85
CA GLN A 6 -5.82 -24.59 -6.88
C GLN A 6 -6.88 -23.53 -6.53
N ILE A 7 -7.67 -23.08 -7.49
CA ILE A 7 -8.81 -22.17 -7.23
C ILE A 7 -9.86 -22.90 -6.37
N ALA A 8 -10.19 -24.15 -6.66
CA ALA A 8 -11.12 -24.93 -5.85
C ALA A 8 -10.58 -25.15 -4.43
N ASP A 9 -9.30 -25.47 -4.29
CA ASP A 9 -8.65 -25.67 -2.99
C ASP A 9 -8.69 -24.40 -2.14
N VAL A 10 -8.45 -23.23 -2.75
CA VAL A 10 -8.57 -21.93 -2.08
C VAL A 10 -10.00 -21.66 -1.63
N LEU A 11 -10.99 -21.89 -2.50
CA LEU A 11 -12.42 -21.65 -2.21
C LEU A 11 -12.98 -22.59 -1.14
N THR A 12 -12.41 -23.77 -1.00
CA THR A 12 -12.85 -24.79 -0.06
C THR A 12 -11.96 -24.90 1.18
N ASP A 13 -10.97 -24.01 1.34
CA ASP A 13 -9.94 -24.03 2.40
C ASP A 13 -9.22 -25.39 2.49
N GLN A 14 -9.00 -26.02 1.33
CA GLN A 14 -8.24 -27.26 1.20
C GLN A 14 -6.82 -26.96 0.70
N GLY A 15 -5.92 -27.91 0.85
CA GLY A 15 -4.57 -27.81 0.30
C GLY A 15 -3.64 -26.82 1.01
N GLY A 16 -4.02 -26.28 2.18
CA GLY A 16 -3.20 -25.36 2.96
C GLY A 16 -3.21 -23.90 2.45
N TYR A 17 -4.10 -23.57 1.52
CA TYR A 17 -4.29 -22.21 1.06
C TYR A 17 -5.38 -21.53 1.92
N ALA A 18 -4.96 -20.66 2.83
CA ALA A 18 -5.89 -19.80 3.58
C ALA A 18 -6.13 -18.51 2.80
N MET A 19 -7.40 -18.22 2.46
CA MET A 19 -7.76 -16.92 1.89
C MET A 19 -7.60 -15.84 2.96
N SER A 20 -6.97 -14.72 2.61
CA SER A 20 -6.85 -13.58 3.54
C SER A 20 -8.20 -12.94 3.82
N GLY A 21 -9.11 -12.90 2.83
CA GLY A 21 -10.32 -12.13 2.88
C GLY A 21 -10.08 -10.62 2.72
N ARG A 22 -8.88 -10.25 2.25
CA ARG A 22 -8.42 -8.86 2.11
C ARG A 22 -8.26 -8.48 0.64
N ALA A 23 -8.53 -7.22 0.32
CA ALA A 23 -8.31 -6.68 -1.01
C ALA A 23 -6.81 -6.67 -1.34
N PRO A 24 -6.39 -7.33 -2.44
CA PRO A 24 -4.97 -7.43 -2.81
C PRO A 24 -4.47 -6.18 -3.53
N ASP A 25 -5.32 -5.19 -3.73
CA ASP A 25 -5.02 -3.90 -4.35
C ASP A 25 -6.00 -2.84 -3.84
N THR A 26 -5.68 -1.56 -4.05
CA THR A 26 -6.65 -0.47 -3.87
C THR A 26 -7.69 -0.53 -4.97
N LEU A 27 -8.94 -0.49 -4.60
CA LEU A 27 -10.07 -0.44 -5.52
C LEU A 27 -10.54 1.01 -5.65
N ALA A 28 -10.27 1.62 -6.80
CA ALA A 28 -10.74 2.96 -7.11
C ALA A 28 -12.16 2.92 -7.68
N TYR A 29 -12.93 4.01 -7.46
CA TYR A 29 -14.24 4.17 -8.08
C TYR A 29 -14.15 4.28 -9.61
N ASN A 30 -13.04 4.84 -10.12
CA ASN A 30 -12.86 5.09 -11.54
C ASN A 30 -11.41 4.79 -11.95
N ALA A 31 -11.24 4.05 -13.04
CA ALA A 31 -9.92 3.76 -13.60
C ALA A 31 -9.12 5.01 -14.00
N ARG A 32 -9.79 6.16 -14.19
CA ARG A 32 -9.13 7.43 -14.52
C ARG A 32 -8.24 7.96 -13.39
N SER A 33 -8.50 7.57 -12.14
CA SER A 33 -7.66 7.96 -11.00
C SER A 33 -6.35 7.20 -10.92
N ALA A 34 -6.21 6.09 -11.66
CA ALA A 34 -4.97 5.31 -11.65
C ALA A 34 -3.82 6.12 -12.29
N PRO A 35 -2.60 6.07 -11.72
CA PRO A 35 -1.46 6.83 -12.23
C PRO A 35 -1.10 6.48 -13.68
N SER A 36 -1.34 5.25 -14.10
CA SER A 36 -1.11 4.77 -15.46
C SER A 36 -2.17 5.21 -16.47
N TYR A 37 -3.30 5.78 -16.03
CA TYR A 37 -4.40 6.13 -16.95
C TYR A 37 -3.98 7.13 -18.03
N ALA A 38 -3.15 8.12 -17.69
CA ALA A 38 -2.65 9.10 -18.65
C ALA A 38 -1.77 8.47 -19.74
N ASN A 39 -1.20 7.29 -19.47
CA ASN A 39 -0.38 6.52 -20.40
C ASN A 39 -1.19 5.50 -21.21
N PHE A 40 -2.47 5.38 -20.89
CA PHE A 40 -3.44 4.55 -21.62
C PHE A 40 -4.11 5.42 -22.69
N GLY A 41 -3.40 5.66 -23.78
CA GLY A 41 -3.85 6.51 -24.87
C GLY A 41 -4.31 5.75 -26.10
N ASP A 42 -4.73 6.51 -27.11
CA ASP A 42 -5.05 6.02 -28.43
C ASP A 42 -3.79 5.80 -29.30
N PHE A 43 -2.71 5.32 -28.66
CA PHE A 43 -1.49 5.00 -29.36
C PHE A 43 -1.73 3.87 -30.37
N THR A 44 -1.55 4.17 -31.66
CA THR A 44 -1.66 3.19 -32.72
C THR A 44 -0.30 2.54 -33.01
N TRP A 45 -0.32 1.36 -33.59
CA TRP A 45 0.92 0.69 -33.99
C TRP A 45 1.72 1.49 -35.02
N ALA A 46 1.06 2.29 -35.85
CA ALA A 46 1.72 3.15 -36.83
C ALA A 46 2.55 4.27 -36.16
N GLU A 47 2.02 4.86 -35.08
CA GLU A 47 2.77 5.85 -34.26
C GLU A 47 3.96 5.22 -33.55
N TYR A 48 3.78 4.00 -33.06
CA TYR A 48 4.84 3.26 -32.40
C TYR A 48 5.97 2.85 -33.35
N SER A 49 5.70 2.52 -34.61
CA SER A 49 6.72 2.15 -35.62
C SER A 49 7.46 3.37 -36.18
N ALA A 50 6.86 4.57 -36.11
CA ALA A 50 7.50 5.82 -36.55
C ALA A 50 8.62 6.28 -35.64
N ASP A 51 8.63 5.88 -34.37
CA ASP A 51 9.60 6.28 -33.36
C ASP A 51 10.93 5.48 -33.39
N GLY A 52 11.22 4.77 -34.48
CA GLY A 52 12.54 4.15 -34.69
C GLY A 52 12.82 2.88 -33.89
N LEU A 53 11.81 2.17 -33.48
CA LEU A 53 11.96 0.93 -32.73
C LEU A 53 12.46 -0.26 -33.60
N PRO A 54 13.23 -1.19 -33.01
CA PRO A 54 13.99 -2.17 -33.79
C PRO A 54 13.15 -3.10 -34.65
N ASP A 55 13.73 -3.51 -35.73
CA ASP A 55 13.26 -4.34 -36.85
C ASP A 55 12.60 -5.69 -36.50
N VAL A 56 12.71 -6.14 -35.26
CA VAL A 56 12.14 -7.42 -34.81
C VAL A 56 10.62 -7.53 -34.85
N ARG A 57 9.92 -6.47 -35.23
CA ARG A 57 8.45 -6.38 -35.19
C ARG A 57 7.78 -6.31 -36.56
N ARG A 58 8.54 -6.25 -37.65
CA ARG A 58 7.97 -6.21 -39.01
C ARG A 58 7.05 -7.39 -39.33
N GLU A 59 7.31 -8.53 -38.70
CA GLU A 59 6.52 -9.73 -38.89
C GLU A 59 5.06 -9.57 -38.42
N TYR A 60 4.84 -8.75 -37.44
CA TYR A 60 3.51 -8.48 -36.86
C TYR A 60 2.91 -7.14 -37.29
N GLU A 61 3.64 -6.29 -37.97
CA GLU A 61 3.24 -4.93 -38.34
C GLU A 61 1.94 -4.90 -39.13
N THR A 62 1.81 -5.75 -40.14
CA THR A 62 0.59 -5.86 -40.96
C THR A 62 -0.61 -6.28 -40.13
N TYR A 63 -0.43 -7.20 -39.20
CA TYR A 63 -1.52 -7.66 -38.33
C TYR A 63 -2.01 -6.52 -37.42
N TYR A 64 -1.10 -5.82 -36.76
CA TYR A 64 -1.45 -4.74 -35.85
C TYR A 64 -2.05 -3.53 -36.55
N GLN A 65 -1.55 -3.14 -37.72
CA GLN A 65 -2.11 -2.06 -38.52
C GLN A 65 -3.53 -2.39 -39.03
N THR A 66 -3.76 -3.61 -39.49
CA THR A 66 -5.07 -4.00 -40.03
C THR A 66 -6.13 -4.21 -38.96
N HIS A 67 -5.71 -4.48 -37.71
CA HIS A 67 -6.64 -4.70 -36.58
C HIS A 67 -6.78 -3.47 -35.71
N ASN A 68 -6.15 -2.34 -36.06
CA ASN A 68 -6.18 -1.10 -35.27
C ASN A 68 -5.89 -1.33 -33.79
N LEU A 69 -4.90 -2.19 -33.49
CA LEU A 69 -4.52 -2.51 -32.13
C LEU A 69 -3.81 -1.34 -31.48
N LYS A 70 -4.07 -1.16 -30.20
CA LYS A 70 -3.48 -0.10 -29.37
C LYS A 70 -2.41 -0.70 -28.48
N TYR A 71 -1.49 0.13 -28.04
CA TYR A 71 -0.50 -0.25 -27.03
C TYR A 71 -0.58 0.68 -25.83
N MET A 72 -0.06 0.25 -24.71
CA MET A 72 0.06 1.02 -23.49
C MET A 72 1.53 1.16 -23.13
N VAL A 73 1.91 2.37 -22.74
CA VAL A 73 3.24 2.64 -22.22
C VAL A 73 3.20 2.48 -20.71
N TYR A 74 3.96 1.51 -20.18
CA TYR A 74 4.14 1.37 -18.75
C TYR A 74 5.18 2.41 -18.27
N GLN A 75 4.71 3.39 -17.52
CA GLN A 75 5.55 4.41 -16.87
C GLN A 75 5.29 4.38 -15.36
N GLU A 76 5.30 3.19 -14.80
CA GLU A 76 5.04 2.95 -13.41
C GLU A 76 6.38 2.80 -12.67
N GLY A 77 6.62 3.70 -11.71
CA GLY A 77 7.68 3.57 -10.73
C GLY A 77 7.18 2.81 -9.50
N VAL A 78 7.54 3.26 -8.30
CA VAL A 78 7.04 2.67 -7.05
C VAL A 78 5.58 3.05 -6.76
N TYR A 79 5.08 4.11 -7.40
CA TYR A 79 3.74 4.66 -7.16
C TYR A 79 2.67 3.95 -8.00
N VAL A 80 2.36 2.72 -7.61
CA VAL A 80 1.28 1.91 -8.18
C VAL A 80 0.37 1.39 -7.06
N GLY A 81 -0.92 1.21 -7.37
CA GLY A 81 -1.91 0.75 -6.40
C GLY A 81 -1.93 1.63 -5.14
N TYR A 82 -1.99 1.00 -3.97
CA TYR A 82 -2.04 1.72 -2.68
C TYR A 82 -0.85 2.65 -2.45
N ARG A 83 0.34 2.31 -2.96
CA ARG A 83 1.52 3.16 -2.81
C ARG A 83 1.31 4.54 -3.44
N TYR A 84 0.58 4.62 -4.55
CA TYR A 84 0.19 5.89 -5.15
C TYR A 84 -0.85 6.62 -4.31
N TYR A 85 -1.99 5.98 -4.04
CA TYR A 85 -3.10 6.63 -3.39
C TYR A 85 -2.76 7.11 -1.98
N GLU A 86 -2.06 6.28 -1.22
CA GLU A 86 -1.67 6.60 0.15
C GLU A 86 -0.58 7.68 0.20
N THR A 87 0.39 7.67 -0.74
CA THR A 87 1.40 8.74 -0.80
C THR A 87 0.75 10.08 -1.13
N ARG A 88 -0.17 10.09 -2.10
CA ARG A 88 -0.89 11.31 -2.46
C ARG A 88 -1.77 11.81 -1.32
N TYR A 89 -2.39 10.91 -0.58
CA TYR A 89 -3.17 11.25 0.60
C TYR A 89 -2.30 11.86 1.71
N GLU A 90 -1.16 11.27 2.03
CA GLU A 90 -0.23 11.84 3.01
C GLU A 90 0.21 13.25 2.61
N ASP A 91 0.58 13.44 1.34
CA ASP A 91 0.95 14.75 0.81
C ASP A 91 -0.21 15.76 0.94
N TYR A 92 -1.44 15.35 0.66
CA TYR A 92 -2.62 16.19 0.84
C TYR A 92 -2.81 16.56 2.32
N VAL A 93 -2.67 15.63 3.25
CA VAL A 93 -2.88 15.87 4.68
C VAL A 93 -1.76 16.74 5.27
N LEU A 94 -0.49 16.44 4.98
CA LEU A 94 0.67 17.10 5.57
C LEU A 94 1.23 18.25 4.73
N GLY A 95 1.14 18.16 3.41
CA GLY A 95 1.88 19.02 2.49
C GLY A 95 1.19 20.33 2.10
N GLY A 96 -0.08 20.48 2.42
CA GLY A 96 -0.80 21.72 2.12
C GLY A 96 -0.97 21.98 0.62
N SER A 97 -0.88 23.24 0.20
CA SER A 97 -1.30 23.73 -1.10
C SER A 97 -0.49 23.25 -2.32
N SER A 98 0.68 22.65 -2.13
CA SER A 98 1.51 22.18 -3.25
C SER A 98 0.97 20.92 -3.93
N VAL A 99 0.01 20.26 -3.31
CA VAL A 99 -0.55 18.99 -3.77
C VAL A 99 -2.02 19.12 -4.16
N SER A 100 -2.59 20.31 -3.98
CA SER A 100 -3.93 20.62 -4.47
C SER A 100 -3.94 20.64 -6.00
N GLY A 101 -5.01 20.14 -6.59
CA GLY A 101 -5.21 20.19 -8.03
C GLY A 101 -5.84 18.92 -8.60
N SER A 102 -6.16 18.99 -9.87
CA SER A 102 -6.94 17.96 -10.57
C SER A 102 -6.11 16.77 -11.11
N VAL A 103 -4.79 16.80 -10.94
CA VAL A 103 -3.95 15.71 -11.44
C VAL A 103 -4.31 14.39 -10.73
N GLY A 104 -4.71 13.38 -11.49
CA GLY A 104 -5.16 12.09 -10.96
C GLY A 104 -6.57 12.09 -10.38
N SER A 105 -7.29 13.22 -10.43
CA SER A 105 -8.72 13.25 -10.16
C SER A 105 -9.48 12.61 -11.32
N SER A 106 -10.43 11.75 -11.01
CA SER A 106 -11.21 11.01 -12.02
C SER A 106 -12.26 11.87 -12.71
N ASP A 107 -12.70 12.95 -12.09
CA ASP A 107 -13.74 13.87 -12.57
C ASP A 107 -13.16 15.20 -13.10
N GLY A 108 -11.87 15.46 -12.88
CA GLY A 108 -11.17 16.69 -13.25
C GLY A 108 -11.32 17.82 -12.23
N GLY A 109 -11.97 17.57 -11.09
CA GLY A 109 -12.03 18.45 -9.93
C GLY A 109 -10.76 18.42 -9.07
N GLU A 110 -10.85 18.89 -7.85
CA GLU A 110 -9.79 18.70 -6.86
C GLU A 110 -9.71 17.21 -6.45
N TRP A 111 -8.50 16.69 -6.32
CA TRP A 111 -8.33 15.31 -5.90
C TRP A 111 -8.72 15.12 -4.43
N ASP A 112 -9.61 14.19 -4.16
CA ASP A 112 -10.05 13.81 -2.83
C ASP A 112 -10.00 12.29 -2.68
N TYR A 113 -9.33 11.82 -1.64
CA TYR A 113 -9.18 10.39 -1.38
C TYR A 113 -10.51 9.66 -1.31
N SER A 114 -11.52 10.25 -0.66
CA SER A 114 -12.84 9.65 -0.47
C SER A 114 -13.66 9.53 -1.76
N GLU A 115 -13.34 10.34 -2.76
CA GLU A 115 -13.99 10.32 -4.08
C GLU A 115 -13.28 9.39 -5.07
N GLU A 116 -11.98 9.12 -4.83
CA GLU A 116 -11.16 8.29 -5.71
C GLU A 116 -11.09 6.84 -5.25
N VAL A 117 -10.99 6.56 -3.95
CA VAL A 117 -10.76 5.23 -3.40
C VAL A 117 -12.03 4.64 -2.79
N ALA A 118 -12.52 3.55 -3.38
CA ALA A 118 -13.67 2.80 -2.86
C ALA A 118 -13.28 1.88 -1.69
N PHE A 119 -12.14 1.19 -1.82
CA PHE A 119 -11.59 0.32 -0.79
C PHE A 119 -10.06 0.36 -0.83
N PRO A 120 -9.38 0.61 0.30
CA PRO A 120 -7.93 0.60 0.36
C PRO A 120 -7.35 -0.82 0.24
N PHE A 121 -6.07 -0.91 -0.10
CA PHE A 121 -5.33 -2.17 -0.02
C PHE A 121 -5.40 -2.77 1.38
N GLY A 122 -5.65 -4.07 1.46
CA GLY A 122 -5.77 -4.78 2.73
C GLY A 122 -7.15 -4.70 3.38
N TYR A 123 -8.07 -3.88 2.86
CA TYR A 123 -9.45 -3.82 3.33
C TYR A 123 -10.16 -5.16 3.17
N GLY A 124 -11.02 -5.52 4.11
CA GLY A 124 -11.81 -6.73 4.03
C GLY A 124 -13.13 -6.63 4.77
N LEU A 125 -14.10 -7.43 4.32
CA LEU A 125 -15.39 -7.58 4.97
C LEU A 125 -15.48 -8.94 5.65
N SER A 126 -16.07 -8.95 6.84
CA SER A 126 -16.36 -10.17 7.61
C SER A 126 -17.73 -10.07 8.24
N TYR A 127 -18.34 -11.21 8.55
CA TYR A 127 -19.54 -11.26 9.41
C TYR A 127 -19.18 -11.07 10.90
N ALA A 128 -17.93 -11.31 11.27
CA ALA A 128 -17.39 -11.00 12.58
C ALA A 128 -16.76 -9.60 12.55
N THR A 129 -16.85 -8.90 13.67
CA THR A 129 -16.18 -7.63 13.93
C THR A 129 -15.01 -7.84 14.87
N PHE A 130 -13.92 -7.08 14.67
CA PHE A 130 -12.70 -7.21 15.45
C PHE A 130 -12.27 -5.85 15.98
N GLU A 131 -11.69 -5.88 17.16
CA GLU A 131 -11.06 -4.73 17.79
C GLU A 131 -9.58 -5.05 18.06
N TYR A 132 -8.71 -4.08 17.82
CA TYR A 132 -7.29 -4.15 18.14
C TYR A 132 -7.03 -3.41 19.45
N SER A 133 -6.19 -3.98 20.30
CA SER A 133 -5.75 -3.38 21.56
C SER A 133 -4.31 -3.78 21.87
N ASP A 134 -3.71 -3.09 22.85
CA ASP A 134 -2.41 -3.40 23.42
C ASP A 134 -1.33 -3.57 22.34
N ALA A 135 -1.25 -2.62 21.40
CA ALA A 135 -0.18 -2.60 20.42
C ALA A 135 1.15 -2.29 21.11
N GLU A 136 2.10 -3.21 21.00
CA GLU A 136 3.43 -3.08 21.55
C GLU A 136 4.47 -3.21 20.44
N PHE A 137 5.49 -2.36 20.51
CA PHE A 137 6.59 -2.34 19.57
C PHE A 137 7.91 -2.43 20.32
N SER A 138 8.83 -3.20 19.78
CA SER A 138 10.23 -3.20 20.23
C SER A 138 11.13 -3.41 19.04
N ASP A 139 12.35 -2.89 19.12
CA ASP A 139 13.36 -3.12 18.10
C ASP A 139 14.72 -3.44 18.72
N ASP A 140 15.48 -4.26 18.03
CA ASP A 140 16.88 -4.57 18.36
C ASP A 140 17.79 -4.30 17.15
N GLU A 141 18.99 -4.88 17.13
CA GLU A 141 19.96 -4.69 16.04
C GLU A 141 19.42 -5.19 14.68
N TYR A 142 18.61 -6.25 14.67
CA TYR A 142 18.23 -6.98 13.46
C TYR A 142 16.76 -6.83 13.09
N ASP A 143 15.90 -6.73 14.09
CA ASP A 143 14.46 -6.87 13.91
C ASP A 143 13.66 -5.75 14.55
N VAL A 144 12.47 -5.53 14.01
CA VAL A 144 11.37 -4.82 14.66
C VAL A 144 10.29 -5.83 14.99
N THR A 145 9.96 -5.96 16.26
CA THR A 145 8.88 -6.84 16.72
C THR A 145 7.65 -6.02 17.05
N VAL A 146 6.52 -6.45 16.50
CA VAL A 146 5.20 -5.84 16.68
C VAL A 146 4.25 -6.88 17.24
N SER A 147 3.58 -6.57 18.34
CA SER A 147 2.50 -7.41 18.87
C SER A 147 1.22 -6.59 19.05
N VAL A 148 0.09 -7.23 18.82
CA VAL A 148 -1.23 -6.61 19.01
C VAL A 148 -2.24 -7.68 19.42
N THR A 149 -3.13 -7.33 20.33
CA THR A 149 -4.24 -8.20 20.74
C THR A 149 -5.45 -7.93 19.84
N VAL A 150 -5.97 -8.98 19.22
CA VAL A 150 -7.16 -8.94 18.37
C VAL A 150 -8.29 -9.63 19.12
N THR A 151 -9.40 -8.94 19.32
CA THR A 151 -10.61 -9.47 19.99
C THR A 151 -11.75 -9.52 18.98
N ASN A 152 -12.42 -10.67 18.88
CA ASN A 152 -13.68 -10.77 18.16
C ASN A 152 -14.79 -10.14 18.97
N THR A 153 -15.30 -8.99 18.53
CA THR A 153 -16.35 -8.21 19.21
C THR A 153 -17.76 -8.50 18.71
N SER A 154 -17.92 -9.45 17.78
CA SER A 154 -19.26 -9.83 17.29
C SER A 154 -20.02 -10.66 18.32
N ASP A 155 -21.33 -10.58 18.27
CA ASP A 155 -22.21 -11.32 19.19
C ASP A 155 -22.43 -12.79 18.80
N ALA A 156 -22.29 -13.12 17.51
CA ALA A 156 -22.78 -14.40 16.98
C ALA A 156 -21.79 -15.16 16.07
N TYR A 157 -20.84 -14.46 15.45
CA TYR A 157 -20.03 -15.05 14.39
C TYR A 157 -18.59 -15.26 14.83
N SER A 158 -18.08 -16.48 14.67
CA SER A 158 -16.64 -16.73 14.75
C SER A 158 -15.97 -16.28 13.46
N GLY A 159 -14.76 -15.72 13.57
CA GLY A 159 -14.03 -15.22 12.41
C GLY A 159 -12.53 -15.23 12.64
N LYS A 160 -11.79 -14.96 11.57
CA LYS A 160 -10.34 -14.75 11.60
C LYS A 160 -10.05 -13.34 11.13
N GLU A 161 -9.09 -12.70 11.76
CA GLU A 161 -8.60 -11.38 11.40
C GLU A 161 -7.20 -11.47 10.79
N VAL A 162 -6.85 -10.52 9.91
CA VAL A 162 -5.51 -10.40 9.34
C VAL A 162 -4.86 -9.12 9.84
N VAL A 163 -3.93 -9.28 10.77
CA VAL A 163 -3.07 -8.19 11.24
C VAL A 163 -2.05 -7.87 10.17
N GLN A 164 -1.91 -6.61 9.82
CA GLN A 164 -1.01 -6.13 8.78
C GLN A 164 -0.05 -5.10 9.40
N VAL A 165 1.25 -5.25 9.13
CA VAL A 165 2.29 -4.31 9.55
C VAL A 165 2.83 -3.60 8.33
N TYR A 166 2.84 -2.30 8.40
CA TYR A 166 3.29 -1.41 7.35
C TYR A 166 4.48 -0.59 7.82
N MET A 167 5.29 -0.13 6.88
CA MET A 167 6.45 0.71 7.15
C MET A 167 6.46 1.94 6.24
N GLN A 168 6.85 3.07 6.82
CA GLN A 168 7.24 4.27 6.08
C GLN A 168 8.74 4.50 6.24
N ARG A 169 9.43 4.74 5.13
CA ARG A 169 10.83 5.15 5.09
C ARG A 169 10.96 6.67 5.11
N PRO A 170 12.06 7.24 5.63
CA PRO A 170 12.34 8.66 5.47
C PRO A 170 12.51 9.01 3.98
N TYR A 171 12.01 10.16 3.55
CA TYR A 171 12.24 10.72 2.23
C TYR A 171 13.17 11.92 2.35
N THR A 172 14.41 11.75 1.92
CA THR A 172 15.52 12.64 2.26
C THR A 172 15.95 13.53 1.09
N GLU A 173 16.81 14.50 1.35
CA GLU A 173 17.45 15.29 0.29
C GLU A 173 18.41 14.45 -0.58
N TYR A 174 18.91 13.33 -0.07
CA TYR A 174 19.66 12.36 -0.83
C TYR A 174 18.77 11.69 -1.89
N ASP A 175 17.59 11.22 -1.48
CA ASP A 175 16.60 10.62 -2.37
C ASP A 175 16.24 11.54 -3.53
N LYS A 176 15.94 12.79 -3.24
CA LYS A 176 15.59 13.80 -4.24
C LYS A 176 16.70 14.04 -5.25
N ARG A 177 17.95 14.04 -4.80
CA ARG A 177 19.12 14.22 -5.69
C ARG A 177 19.44 13.01 -6.55
N HIS A 178 19.11 11.81 -6.09
CA HIS A 178 19.40 10.55 -6.78
C HIS A 178 18.18 9.92 -7.44
N ASN A 179 17.04 10.66 -7.48
CA ASN A 179 15.77 10.19 -8.03
C ASN A 179 15.32 8.86 -7.42
N ILE A 180 15.50 8.70 -6.12
CA ILE A 180 14.96 7.58 -5.36
C ILE A 180 13.55 7.94 -4.94
N GLU A 181 12.59 7.16 -5.38
CA GLU A 181 11.18 7.32 -5.03
C GLU A 181 10.82 6.39 -3.88
N LYS A 182 10.04 6.87 -2.92
CA LYS A 182 9.57 6.10 -1.77
C LYS A 182 8.09 6.37 -1.53
N PRO A 183 7.27 5.33 -1.40
CA PRO A 183 5.88 5.52 -1.06
C PRO A 183 5.72 5.87 0.41
N ALA A 184 4.60 6.52 0.75
CA ALA A 184 4.28 6.88 2.13
C ALA A 184 4.11 5.64 3.02
N ILE A 185 3.77 4.49 2.46
CA ILE A 185 3.57 3.28 3.23
C ILE A 185 3.77 2.03 2.40
N GLU A 186 4.35 0.97 2.99
CA GLU A 186 4.55 -0.34 2.37
C GLU A 186 4.24 -1.47 3.36
N LEU A 187 3.53 -2.49 2.91
CA LEU A 187 3.30 -3.71 3.69
C LEU A 187 4.62 -4.46 3.87
N VAL A 188 5.02 -4.70 5.11
CA VAL A 188 6.26 -5.42 5.47
C VAL A 188 6.01 -6.73 6.21
N GLY A 189 4.79 -6.94 6.71
CA GLY A 189 4.43 -8.20 7.36
C GLY A 189 2.93 -8.34 7.56
N PHE A 190 2.48 -9.58 7.65
CA PHE A 190 1.09 -9.88 8.01
C PHE A 190 0.99 -11.25 8.68
N ALA A 191 -0.01 -11.40 9.53
CA ALA A 191 -0.36 -12.68 10.12
C ALA A 191 -1.87 -12.80 10.30
N LYS A 192 -2.38 -14.03 10.25
CA LYS A 192 -3.80 -14.31 10.40
C LYS A 192 -4.03 -14.99 11.75
N THR A 193 -5.04 -14.52 12.49
CA THR A 193 -5.45 -15.14 13.76
C THR A 193 -5.96 -16.58 13.54
N ALA A 194 -5.99 -17.35 14.60
CA ALA A 194 -6.84 -18.54 14.69
C ALA A 194 -8.33 -18.14 14.49
N LEU A 195 -9.22 -19.12 14.42
CA LEU A 195 -10.66 -18.86 14.41
C LEU A 195 -11.09 -18.40 15.81
N LEU A 196 -11.40 -17.13 15.95
CA LEU A 196 -11.85 -16.54 17.21
C LEU A 196 -13.36 -16.64 17.34
N ALA A 197 -13.82 -17.26 18.40
CA ALA A 197 -15.24 -17.22 18.78
C ALA A 197 -15.63 -15.81 19.27
N PRO A 198 -16.95 -15.47 19.33
CA PRO A 198 -17.41 -14.23 19.94
C PRO A 198 -16.80 -13.99 21.32
N GLY A 199 -16.20 -12.83 21.55
CA GLY A 199 -15.54 -12.44 22.78
C GLY A 199 -14.13 -13.06 22.98
N ALA A 200 -13.66 -13.92 22.10
CA ALA A 200 -12.32 -14.49 22.19
C ALA A 200 -11.25 -13.51 21.63
N SER A 201 -10.07 -13.56 22.23
CA SER A 201 -8.93 -12.72 21.84
C SER A 201 -7.70 -13.59 21.55
N GLU A 202 -6.80 -13.07 20.72
CA GLU A 202 -5.47 -13.62 20.44
C GLU A 202 -4.47 -12.47 20.30
N THR A 203 -3.30 -12.63 20.91
CA THR A 203 -2.18 -11.71 20.66
C THR A 203 -1.37 -12.24 19.48
N VAL A 204 -1.31 -11.45 18.42
CA VAL A 204 -0.54 -11.73 17.20
C VAL A 204 0.78 -10.99 17.30
N THR A 205 1.90 -11.70 17.07
CA THR A 205 3.25 -11.13 17.06
C THR A 205 3.88 -11.34 15.69
N LEU A 206 4.45 -10.28 15.14
CA LEU A 206 5.21 -10.28 13.88
C LEU A 206 6.62 -9.76 14.14
N THR A 207 7.59 -10.41 13.52
CA THR A 207 8.99 -9.97 13.50
C THR A 207 9.34 -9.53 12.08
N ILE A 208 9.81 -8.32 11.93
CA ILE A 208 10.14 -7.68 10.66
C ILE A 208 11.67 -7.48 10.62
N ASP A 209 12.33 -8.14 9.71
CA ASP A 209 13.77 -7.99 9.49
C ASP A 209 14.09 -6.55 9.04
N LYS A 210 15.02 -5.88 9.71
CA LYS A 210 15.49 -4.51 9.38
C LYS A 210 16.15 -4.40 8.01
N GLU A 211 16.55 -5.51 7.38
CA GLU A 211 16.96 -5.51 5.97
C GLU A 211 15.86 -4.93 5.05
N GLN A 212 14.59 -5.06 5.42
CA GLN A 212 13.47 -4.48 4.68
C GLN A 212 13.44 -2.94 4.75
N MET A 213 14.17 -2.31 5.67
CA MET A 213 14.29 -0.84 5.75
C MET A 213 15.13 -0.26 4.61
N ARG A 214 15.98 -1.06 3.99
CA ARG A 214 16.85 -0.61 2.90
C ARG A 214 16.09 -0.26 1.63
N THR A 215 16.65 0.68 0.88
CA THR A 215 16.17 1.11 -0.43
C THR A 215 17.26 0.88 -1.47
N TYR A 216 16.90 0.46 -2.68
CA TYR A 216 17.87 0.32 -3.77
C TYR A 216 18.14 1.68 -4.41
N ASP A 217 19.38 2.11 -4.35
CA ASP A 217 19.87 3.34 -4.99
C ASP A 217 20.41 3.02 -6.39
N ALA A 218 19.57 3.20 -7.40
CA ALA A 218 19.90 2.85 -8.77
C ALA A 218 20.87 3.85 -9.45
N TYR A 219 20.88 5.10 -8.99
CA TYR A 219 21.58 6.20 -9.68
C TYR A 219 22.77 6.78 -8.89
N GLY A 220 22.90 6.43 -7.60
CA GLY A 220 24.04 6.82 -6.76
C GLY A 220 24.99 5.66 -6.54
N GLU A 221 24.80 4.91 -5.47
CA GLU A 221 25.72 3.84 -5.04
C GLU A 221 25.56 2.52 -5.82
N GLY A 222 24.48 2.34 -6.57
CA GLY A 222 24.18 1.10 -7.32
C GLY A 222 23.92 -0.12 -6.44
N THR A 223 23.49 0.08 -5.21
CA THR A 223 23.26 -0.97 -4.21
C THR A 223 22.10 -0.62 -3.27
N TYR A 224 21.79 -1.54 -2.34
CA TYR A 224 20.86 -1.26 -1.26
C TYR A 224 21.53 -0.41 -0.19
N ILE A 225 20.88 0.69 0.17
CA ILE A 225 21.33 1.62 1.20
C ILE A 225 20.33 1.66 2.35
N LEU A 226 20.84 1.85 3.57
CA LEU A 226 20.05 2.21 4.74
C LEU A 226 20.30 3.69 5.02
N GLU A 227 19.28 4.51 4.88
CA GLU A 227 19.41 5.95 5.09
C GLU A 227 19.13 6.32 6.53
N ARG A 228 19.76 7.40 6.94
CA ARG A 228 19.48 8.03 8.24
C ARG A 228 18.12 8.68 8.23
N GLY A 229 17.44 8.60 9.33
CA GLY A 229 16.16 9.26 9.52
C GLY A 229 15.18 8.44 10.34
N ASP A 230 13.97 8.92 10.35
CA ASP A 230 12.86 8.34 11.09
C ASP A 230 12.09 7.36 10.20
N TYR A 231 12.10 6.09 10.58
CA TYR A 231 11.28 5.04 10.00
C TYR A 231 10.07 4.82 10.91
N TYR A 232 8.90 4.70 10.32
CA TYR A 232 7.68 4.42 11.08
C TYR A 232 7.14 3.05 10.73
N PHE A 233 6.86 2.25 11.75
CA PHE A 233 6.16 0.97 11.62
C PHE A 233 4.77 1.13 12.21
N ALA A 234 3.74 0.70 11.49
CA ALA A 234 2.38 0.80 11.97
C ALA A 234 1.62 -0.50 11.75
N VAL A 235 0.77 -0.84 12.72
CA VAL A 235 -0.18 -1.94 12.60
C VAL A 235 -1.54 -1.38 12.21
N GLY A 236 -2.21 -2.07 11.28
CA GLY A 236 -3.55 -1.69 10.86
C GLY A 236 -4.30 -2.85 10.21
N ASN A 237 -5.58 -2.66 9.97
CA ASN A 237 -6.42 -3.62 9.27
C ASN A 237 -6.41 -3.41 7.74
N ASN A 238 -5.83 -2.30 7.29
CA ASN A 238 -5.58 -1.94 5.90
C ASN A 238 -4.49 -0.85 5.80
N ALA A 239 -4.06 -0.51 4.58
CA ALA A 239 -2.98 0.45 4.36
C ALA A 239 -3.34 1.88 4.82
N HIS A 240 -4.59 2.29 4.61
CA HIS A 240 -5.04 3.63 4.95
C HIS A 240 -5.11 3.86 6.46
N ASP A 241 -5.63 2.90 7.20
CA ASP A 241 -5.66 2.91 8.67
C ASP A 241 -4.25 3.01 9.27
N ALA A 242 -3.33 2.17 8.76
CA ALA A 242 -1.93 2.22 9.18
C ALA A 242 -1.27 3.57 8.85
N LEU A 243 -1.54 4.15 7.67
CA LEU A 243 -1.00 5.46 7.30
C LEU A 243 -1.58 6.58 8.18
N ASN A 244 -2.86 6.55 8.51
CA ASN A 244 -3.45 7.52 9.44
C ASN A 244 -2.74 7.48 10.80
N SER A 245 -2.41 6.29 11.29
CA SER A 245 -1.65 6.13 12.53
C SER A 245 -0.23 6.70 12.42
N VAL A 246 0.45 6.50 11.28
CA VAL A 246 1.76 7.10 11.00
C VAL A 246 1.68 8.63 10.96
N ILE A 247 0.69 9.20 10.26
CA ILE A 247 0.50 10.65 10.16
C ILE A 247 0.34 11.27 11.56
N LEU A 248 -0.49 10.67 12.41
CA LEU A 248 -0.68 11.15 13.79
C LEU A 248 0.58 11.01 14.66
N ALA A 249 1.39 9.99 14.43
CA ALA A 249 2.67 9.83 15.13
C ALA A 249 3.73 10.83 14.65
N LYS A 250 3.72 11.19 13.36
CA LYS A 250 4.62 12.20 12.77
C LYS A 250 4.26 13.62 13.17
N ASP A 251 2.99 13.94 13.13
CA ASP A 251 2.46 15.27 13.46
C ASP A 251 1.23 15.16 14.37
N PRO A 252 1.43 15.16 15.71
CA PRO A 252 0.31 15.15 16.64
C PRO A 252 -0.61 16.38 16.55
N GLY A 253 -0.16 17.44 15.86
CA GLY A 253 -0.92 18.67 15.63
C GLY A 253 -1.62 18.74 14.27
N VAL A 254 -1.60 17.65 13.50
CA VAL A 254 -2.19 17.60 12.16
C VAL A 254 -3.66 18.05 12.15
N ASP A 255 -4.05 18.74 11.11
CA ASP A 255 -5.45 19.12 10.90
C ASP A 255 -6.29 17.88 10.54
N LYS A 256 -6.92 17.30 11.56
CA LYS A 256 -7.76 16.10 11.39
C LYS A 256 -8.94 16.31 10.45
N SER A 257 -9.35 17.54 10.15
CA SER A 257 -10.42 17.78 9.16
C SER A 257 -10.01 17.44 7.73
N ARG A 258 -8.72 17.27 7.49
CA ARG A 258 -8.14 16.82 6.22
C ARG A 258 -7.94 15.31 6.15
N MET A 259 -8.09 14.63 7.27
CA MET A 259 -7.97 13.17 7.33
C MET A 259 -9.29 12.51 6.95
N TYR A 260 -9.18 11.45 6.19
CA TYR A 260 -10.29 10.59 5.85
C TYR A 260 -10.19 9.28 6.63
N ASN A 261 -11.30 8.82 7.16
CA ASN A 261 -11.38 7.54 7.86
C ASN A 261 -12.49 6.71 7.21
N PHE A 262 -12.17 5.48 6.85
CA PHE A 262 -13.22 4.57 6.42
C PHE A 262 -14.18 4.28 7.58
N PRO A 263 -15.48 4.19 7.33
CA PRO A 263 -16.46 4.00 8.41
C PRO A 263 -16.25 2.75 9.27
N SER A 264 -15.54 1.74 8.74
CA SER A 264 -15.21 0.50 9.43
C SER A 264 -13.91 0.56 10.25
N ASP A 265 -13.07 1.57 10.05
CA ASP A 265 -11.69 1.57 10.53
C ASP A 265 -11.50 2.40 11.80
N GLY A 266 -12.44 3.29 12.08
CA GLY A 266 -12.24 4.28 13.15
C GLY A 266 -11.26 5.39 12.74
N GLU A 267 -10.89 6.23 13.69
CA GLU A 267 -9.83 7.22 13.53
C GLU A 267 -8.49 6.53 13.73
N GLY A 268 -7.46 6.88 12.92
CA GLY A 268 -6.10 6.43 13.17
C GLY A 268 -5.63 6.81 14.58
N ASP A 269 -4.74 6.01 15.15
CA ASP A 269 -4.21 6.22 16.50
C ASP A 269 -2.67 6.13 16.47
N ALA A 270 -2.00 7.19 16.96
CA ALA A 270 -0.55 7.23 17.07
C ALA A 270 0.03 6.08 17.91
N GLY A 271 -0.75 5.49 18.83
CA GLY A 271 -0.37 4.32 19.61
C GLY A 271 -0.18 3.04 18.78
N TYR A 272 -0.71 3.00 17.57
CA TYR A 272 -0.51 1.90 16.62
C TYR A 272 0.64 2.15 15.63
N ALA A 273 1.45 3.18 15.86
CA ALA A 273 2.66 3.46 15.10
C ALA A 273 3.87 3.64 16.01
N HIS A 274 5.03 3.19 15.55
CA HIS A 274 6.29 3.24 16.27
C HIS A 274 7.40 3.79 15.38
N LYS A 275 8.21 4.68 15.95
CA LYS A 275 9.33 5.29 15.27
C LYS A 275 10.64 4.58 15.61
N VAL A 276 11.32 4.07 14.60
CA VAL A 276 12.70 3.59 14.66
C VAL A 276 13.61 4.65 14.06
N VAL A 277 14.64 5.06 14.79
CA VAL A 277 15.58 6.09 14.34
C VAL A 277 16.88 5.43 13.89
N VAL A 278 17.25 5.64 12.63
CA VAL A 278 18.57 5.25 12.10
C VAL A 278 19.51 6.43 12.21
N SER A 279 20.60 6.27 12.95
CA SER A 279 21.58 7.30 13.28
C SER A 279 22.91 7.15 12.50
N GLU A 280 23.87 8.03 12.78
CA GLU A 280 25.21 7.97 12.15
C GLU A 280 26.05 6.75 12.54
N ASN A 281 25.65 6.05 13.59
CA ASN A 281 26.45 4.96 14.17
C ASN A 281 25.84 3.56 13.94
N ASP A 282 24.78 3.49 13.13
CA ASP A 282 24.05 2.24 12.83
C ASP A 282 24.53 1.59 11.50
#